data_e1334ae158bfc33852ad2489504a9e5b
#
_entry.id   e1334ae158bfc33852ad2489504a9e5b
#
_cell.length_a   1.000
_cell.length_b   1.000
_cell.length_c   1.000
_cell.angle_alpha   90.00
_cell.angle_beta   90.00
_cell.angle_gamma   90.00
#
_symmetry.space_group_name_H-M   'P 1'
#
loop_
_entity.id
_entity.type
_entity.pdbx_description
1 polymer ?
#
loop_
_entity_poly.entity_id
_entity_poly.type
_entity_poly.pdbx_seq_one_letter_code
_entity_poly.pdbx_strand_id
1 'polypeptide(L)'
;MTTDLAAPAEARTYNHRQILLIMSGLLLGMLLAALDQTIVSTALTTISRDFHRPDLYSWVVTAYLLTSTVTTPLYGKISDLYGRKRIFQLAIVIFLAGSVLSGLSQNMFQLIGFRAVQGLGAGGLMSLAMSIIGDVIPPRDRGRYQGYFGAVFGASSVLGPLIGGFLVDQASWRWVFYVNIPIGIVALVVVNRVLQLDHNPRRARIDWTGAVLLVAGVGLFLVGVQDAGQTASFTTASMVYGVVGLLLTVAFVFWERRAAEPILPLRLFSNKVFSVANLMGFITGAVMFGAIIFLPQYMQTVRHVSPTLSGLRLLPLLGGLLITSIGSGQLISRTGKYKAYVVVGTAITTIGFVLLTRISVDTNFWVVSGMIFVVGAGLGLFMQTLVLAVQNSVKPQDMGVGTSAVTFFRTLGGAIGSAVLGAVLIAQEKSSAPGYIHRYGPVQGPLHAFTHGMDQAYLYAVPVAALAFVISFALREIKLRSSAEANPLGEGGPLPLAESAAAATTSGADGA
;
A
#
# COMPACT_ATOMS: atom_id res chain seq x y z
N MET A 1 -9.53 20.73 47.60
CA MET A 1 -8.85 20.67 46.29
C MET A 1 -9.63 19.67 45.45
N THR A 2 -10.65 20.16 44.76
CA THR A 2 -11.47 19.35 43.84
C THR A 2 -10.68 19.24 42.53
N THR A 3 -10.18 18.04 42.24
CA THR A 3 -9.61 17.70 40.95
C THR A 3 -10.74 17.76 39.92
N ASP A 4 -10.69 18.81 39.12
CA ASP A 4 -11.50 18.97 37.91
C ASP A 4 -11.14 17.84 36.93
N LEU A 5 -11.90 16.74 36.96
CA LEU A 5 -11.82 15.69 35.96
C LEU A 5 -12.42 16.28 34.69
N ALA A 6 -11.53 16.79 33.79
CA ALA A 6 -11.92 17.21 32.48
C ALA A 6 -12.77 16.11 31.83
N ALA A 7 -14.00 16.45 31.46
CA ALA A 7 -14.92 15.53 30.78
C ALA A 7 -14.25 14.96 29.53
N PRO A 8 -14.42 13.66 29.22
CA PRO A 8 -13.88 13.08 27.99
C PRO A 8 -14.42 13.86 26.79
N ALA A 9 -13.52 14.33 25.94
CA ALA A 9 -13.91 15.03 24.72
C ALA A 9 -14.89 14.14 23.92
N GLU A 10 -16.10 14.65 23.68
CA GLU A 10 -17.12 13.95 22.90
C GLU A 10 -16.54 13.59 21.53
N ALA A 11 -16.53 12.32 21.18
CA ALA A 11 -16.08 11.85 19.87
C ALA A 11 -16.98 12.47 18.79
N ARG A 12 -16.42 13.36 17.97
CA ARG A 12 -17.16 14.02 16.88
C ARG A 12 -17.71 12.97 15.94
N THR A 13 -19.02 12.93 15.77
CA THR A 13 -19.70 12.10 14.76
C THR A 13 -19.77 12.89 13.46
N TYR A 14 -19.11 12.38 12.41
CA TYR A 14 -19.14 12.99 11.08
C TYR A 14 -20.34 12.45 10.29
N ASN A 15 -21.11 13.34 9.68
CA ASN A 15 -22.15 12.93 8.74
C ASN A 15 -21.55 12.46 7.40
N HIS A 16 -22.34 11.76 6.60
CA HIS A 16 -21.88 11.18 5.32
C HIS A 16 -21.25 12.23 4.38
N ARG A 17 -21.78 13.44 4.31
CA ARG A 17 -21.25 14.53 3.47
C ARG A 17 -19.89 15.01 3.96
N GLN A 18 -19.71 15.13 5.27
CA GLN A 18 -18.43 15.49 5.87
C GLN A 18 -17.37 14.41 5.63
N ILE A 19 -17.74 13.13 5.75
CA ILE A 19 -16.85 12.00 5.44
C ILE A 19 -16.41 12.07 3.97
N LEU A 20 -17.31 12.29 3.02
CA LEU A 20 -16.95 12.41 1.60
C LEU A 20 -16.02 13.60 1.32
N LEU A 21 -16.21 14.72 2.00
CA LEU A 21 -15.31 15.88 1.89
C LEU A 21 -13.92 15.58 2.46
N ILE A 22 -13.83 14.91 3.63
CA ILE A 22 -12.55 14.46 4.18
C ILE A 22 -11.88 13.48 3.21
N MET A 23 -12.65 12.50 2.74
CA MET A 23 -12.19 11.51 1.77
C MET A 23 -11.61 12.17 0.52
N SER A 24 -12.25 13.20 -0.04
CA SER A 24 -11.74 13.84 -1.26
C SER A 24 -10.31 14.39 -1.08
N GLY A 25 -10.00 15.02 0.06
CA GLY A 25 -8.65 15.48 0.36
C GLY A 25 -7.63 14.34 0.52
N LEU A 26 -8.03 13.25 1.18
CA LEU A 26 -7.19 12.08 1.38
C LEU A 26 -6.93 11.35 0.06
N LEU A 27 -7.97 11.16 -0.76
CA LEU A 27 -7.88 10.52 -2.07
C LEU A 27 -7.03 11.33 -3.05
N LEU A 28 -7.09 12.68 -2.99
CA LEU A 28 -6.18 13.54 -3.78
C LEU A 28 -4.71 13.35 -3.35
N GLY A 29 -4.43 13.25 -2.05
CA GLY A 29 -3.08 12.93 -1.57
C GLY A 29 -2.60 11.55 -2.03
N MET A 30 -3.47 10.54 -2.00
CA MET A 30 -3.14 9.21 -2.53
C MET A 30 -2.98 9.21 -4.06
N LEU A 31 -3.81 9.99 -4.76
CA LEU A 31 -3.74 10.14 -6.21
C LEU A 31 -2.38 10.71 -6.62
N LEU A 32 -1.84 11.69 -5.89
CA LEU A 32 -0.49 12.22 -6.12
C LEU A 32 0.55 11.10 -6.15
N ALA A 33 0.59 10.27 -5.09
CA ALA A 33 1.59 9.22 -4.99
C ALA A 33 1.40 8.10 -6.03
N ALA A 34 0.15 7.71 -6.31
CA ALA A 34 -0.17 6.65 -7.27
C ALA A 34 0.02 7.11 -8.72
N LEU A 35 -0.39 8.34 -9.05
CA LEU A 35 -0.27 8.92 -10.37
C LEU A 35 1.20 9.15 -10.74
N ASP A 36 2.00 9.67 -9.80
CA ASP A 36 3.43 9.89 -9.99
C ASP A 36 4.17 8.62 -10.39
N GLN A 37 3.88 7.48 -9.76
CA GLN A 37 4.51 6.20 -10.12
C GLN A 37 4.23 5.81 -11.58
N THR A 38 3.00 6.02 -12.04
CA THR A 38 2.57 5.59 -13.38
C THR A 38 2.97 6.60 -14.46
N ILE A 39 2.93 7.90 -14.18
CA ILE A 39 3.38 8.95 -15.10
C ILE A 39 4.90 8.86 -15.33
N VAL A 40 5.69 8.74 -14.25
CA VAL A 40 7.15 8.70 -14.36
C VAL A 40 7.61 7.47 -15.13
N SER A 41 6.95 6.32 -14.99
CA SER A 41 7.30 5.10 -15.73
C SER A 41 7.24 5.28 -17.25
N THR A 42 6.33 6.12 -17.77
CA THR A 42 6.24 6.41 -19.21
C THR A 42 7.31 7.36 -19.70
N ALA A 43 7.80 8.26 -18.85
CA ALA A 43 8.83 9.24 -19.20
C ALA A 43 10.27 8.70 -19.10
N LEU A 44 10.47 7.58 -18.37
CA LEU A 44 11.81 7.08 -18.01
C LEU A 44 12.70 6.80 -19.21
N THR A 45 12.16 6.27 -20.30
CA THR A 45 12.93 6.02 -21.53
C THR A 45 13.46 7.31 -22.15
N THR A 46 12.63 8.36 -22.17
CA THR A 46 13.02 9.69 -22.66
C THR A 46 14.06 10.33 -21.75
N ILE A 47 13.84 10.28 -20.43
CA ILE A 47 14.79 10.78 -19.41
C ILE A 47 16.15 10.09 -19.51
N SER A 48 16.14 8.77 -19.67
CA SER A 48 17.34 7.95 -19.78
C SER A 48 18.16 8.29 -21.03
N ARG A 49 17.49 8.59 -22.15
CA ARG A 49 18.15 9.08 -23.37
C ARG A 49 18.72 10.48 -23.20
N ASP A 50 17.95 11.39 -22.60
CA ASP A 50 18.33 12.80 -22.39
C ASP A 50 19.60 12.92 -21.54
N PHE A 51 19.70 12.10 -20.48
CA PHE A 51 20.87 12.07 -19.60
C PHE A 51 21.97 11.09 -20.02
N HIS A 52 21.81 10.37 -21.13
CA HIS A 52 22.77 9.37 -21.66
C HIS A 52 23.19 8.32 -20.61
N ARG A 53 22.29 7.92 -19.71
CA ARG A 53 22.56 6.98 -18.60
C ARG A 53 21.47 5.89 -18.47
N PRO A 54 21.40 4.97 -19.47
CA PRO A 54 20.45 3.86 -19.46
C PRO A 54 20.70 2.86 -18.30
N ASP A 55 21.94 2.79 -17.81
CA ASP A 55 22.36 1.97 -16.69
C ASP A 55 21.67 2.35 -15.36
N LEU A 56 21.27 3.61 -15.21
CA LEU A 56 20.62 4.13 -14.00
C LEU A 56 19.10 4.22 -14.10
N TYR A 57 18.51 3.77 -15.20
CA TYR A 57 17.06 3.86 -15.47
C TYR A 57 16.19 3.36 -14.31
N SER A 58 16.45 2.17 -13.81
CA SER A 58 15.67 1.55 -12.74
C SER A 58 15.85 2.23 -11.38
N TRP A 59 16.99 2.87 -11.14
CA TRP A 59 17.26 3.56 -9.87
C TRP A 59 16.33 4.75 -9.61
N VAL A 60 15.80 5.38 -10.65
CA VAL A 60 14.83 6.48 -10.54
C VAL A 60 13.53 6.02 -9.86
N VAL A 61 13.07 4.81 -10.19
CA VAL A 61 11.88 4.20 -9.57
C VAL A 61 12.25 3.60 -8.22
N THR A 62 13.38 2.89 -8.15
CA THR A 62 13.82 2.18 -6.95
C THR A 62 14.05 3.14 -5.78
N ALA A 63 14.72 4.27 -6.00
CA ALA A 63 14.97 5.26 -4.94
C ALA A 63 13.66 5.78 -4.32
N TYR A 64 12.66 6.06 -5.13
CA TYR A 64 11.34 6.47 -4.67
C TYR A 64 10.64 5.36 -3.86
N LEU A 65 10.61 4.13 -4.39
CA LEU A 65 9.95 3.00 -3.73
C LEU A 65 10.64 2.64 -2.40
N LEU A 66 11.97 2.64 -2.38
CA LEU A 66 12.76 2.39 -1.18
C LEU A 66 12.40 3.38 -0.07
N THR A 67 12.54 4.68 -0.36
CA THR A 67 12.31 5.72 0.65
C THR A 67 10.86 5.77 1.09
N SER A 68 9.89 5.55 0.18
CA SER A 68 8.48 5.49 0.56
C SER A 68 8.18 4.27 1.44
N THR A 69 8.78 3.12 1.18
CA THR A 69 8.58 1.91 1.97
C THR A 69 9.11 2.08 3.39
N VAL A 70 10.38 2.50 3.53
CA VAL A 70 11.01 2.58 4.86
C VAL A 70 10.45 3.71 5.73
N THR A 71 9.90 4.78 5.13
CA THR A 71 9.30 5.89 5.89
C THR A 71 7.85 5.64 6.29
N THR A 72 7.16 4.69 5.67
CA THR A 72 5.76 4.37 5.98
C THR A 72 5.50 4.09 7.47
N PRO A 73 6.27 3.25 8.20
CA PRO A 73 6.06 3.03 9.63
C PRO A 73 6.34 4.28 10.47
N LEU A 74 7.33 5.08 10.06
CA LEU A 74 7.67 6.33 10.75
C LEU A 74 6.50 7.30 10.73
N TYR A 75 5.86 7.49 9.58
CA TYR A 75 4.67 8.33 9.45
C TYR A 75 3.51 7.86 10.33
N GLY A 76 3.30 6.54 10.44
CA GLY A 76 2.31 5.97 11.35
C GLY A 76 2.55 6.44 12.78
N LYS A 77 3.74 6.22 13.31
CA LYS A 77 4.11 6.60 14.68
C LYS A 77 4.12 8.11 14.89
N ILE A 78 4.78 8.86 14.00
CA ILE A 78 4.90 10.32 14.11
C ILE A 78 3.50 10.98 14.07
N SER A 79 2.58 10.45 13.27
CA SER A 79 1.21 11.00 13.18
C SER A 79 0.39 10.72 14.44
N ASP A 80 0.62 9.60 15.11
CA ASP A 80 -0.03 9.29 16.39
C ASP A 80 0.46 10.23 17.52
N LEU A 81 1.70 10.75 17.42
CA LEU A 81 2.29 11.66 18.40
C LEU A 81 1.96 13.14 18.14
N TYR A 82 2.10 13.59 16.89
CA TYR A 82 2.03 15.02 16.52
C TYR A 82 0.75 15.43 15.81
N GLY A 83 -0.14 14.49 15.56
CA GLY A 83 -1.44 14.71 14.92
C GLY A 83 -1.44 14.43 13.42
N ARG A 84 -2.44 13.68 13.00
CA ARG A 84 -2.55 13.16 11.64
C ARG A 84 -2.62 14.24 10.57
N LYS A 85 -3.40 15.31 10.81
CA LYS A 85 -3.54 16.41 9.85
C LYS A 85 -2.21 17.06 9.50
N ARG A 86 -1.44 17.46 10.54
CA ARG A 86 -0.17 18.16 10.37
C ARG A 86 0.85 17.30 9.62
N ILE A 87 0.92 16.02 10.00
CA ILE A 87 1.89 15.09 9.40
C ILE A 87 1.49 14.74 7.98
N PHE A 88 0.19 14.60 7.67
CA PHE A 88 -0.28 14.42 6.29
C PHE A 88 0.02 15.62 5.40
N GLN A 89 -0.18 16.84 5.90
CA GLN A 89 0.19 18.07 5.18
C GLN A 89 1.71 18.14 4.95
N LEU A 90 2.52 17.80 5.96
CA LEU A 90 3.98 17.73 5.83
C LEU A 90 4.38 16.72 4.75
N ALA A 91 3.76 15.54 4.71
CA ALA A 91 4.01 14.54 3.69
C ALA A 91 3.71 15.06 2.27
N ILE A 92 2.60 15.80 2.08
CA ILE A 92 2.29 16.45 0.79
C ILE A 92 3.38 17.47 0.44
N VAL A 93 3.80 18.31 1.38
CA VAL A 93 4.83 19.33 1.14
C VAL A 93 6.16 18.71 0.74
N ILE A 94 6.62 17.67 1.47
CA ILE A 94 7.85 16.93 1.13
C ILE A 94 7.73 16.30 -0.27
N PHE A 95 6.60 15.68 -0.57
CA PHE A 95 6.35 15.10 -1.88
C PHE A 95 6.44 16.13 -3.00
N LEU A 96 5.78 17.29 -2.83
CA LEU A 96 5.81 18.38 -3.80
C LEU A 96 7.22 18.99 -3.96
N ALA A 97 7.94 19.18 -2.87
CA ALA A 97 9.32 19.66 -2.92
C ALA A 97 10.21 18.68 -3.73
N GLY A 98 10.12 17.38 -3.43
CA GLY A 98 10.82 16.35 -4.20
C GLY A 98 10.41 16.34 -5.68
N SER A 99 9.13 16.57 -5.97
CA SER A 99 8.60 16.65 -7.34
C SER A 99 9.17 17.84 -8.10
N VAL A 100 9.14 19.04 -7.51
CA VAL A 100 9.75 20.23 -8.12
C VAL A 100 11.24 20.03 -8.38
N LEU A 101 11.98 19.54 -7.41
CA LEU A 101 13.40 19.26 -7.54
C LEU A 101 13.68 18.21 -8.63
N SER A 102 12.86 17.16 -8.74
CA SER A 102 12.97 16.15 -9.81
C SER A 102 12.80 16.77 -11.21
N GLY A 103 11.85 17.69 -11.38
CA GLY A 103 11.68 18.44 -12.62
C GLY A 103 12.83 19.39 -12.94
N LEU A 104 13.56 19.89 -11.93
CA LEU A 104 14.73 20.74 -12.08
C LEU A 104 16.05 19.98 -12.26
N SER A 105 16.04 18.65 -12.20
CA SER A 105 17.27 17.83 -12.28
C SER A 105 18.01 18.04 -13.61
N GLN A 106 19.32 18.08 -13.53
CA GLN A 106 20.23 18.28 -14.67
C GLN A 106 21.04 17.04 -15.02
N ASN A 107 20.99 16.01 -14.18
CA ASN A 107 21.61 14.71 -14.42
C ASN A 107 20.88 13.61 -13.67
N MET A 108 21.18 12.35 -14.01
CA MET A 108 20.50 11.18 -13.46
C MET A 108 20.70 11.02 -11.96
N PHE A 109 21.87 11.36 -11.40
CA PHE A 109 22.12 11.25 -9.97
C PHE A 109 21.28 12.24 -9.15
N GLN A 110 21.15 13.49 -9.63
CA GLN A 110 20.25 14.47 -9.01
C GLN A 110 18.79 13.99 -9.06
N LEU A 111 18.35 13.46 -10.21
CA LEU A 111 17.02 12.93 -10.34
C LEU A 111 16.77 11.80 -9.33
N ILE A 112 17.68 10.83 -9.23
CA ILE A 112 17.57 9.72 -8.26
C ILE A 112 17.50 10.25 -6.82
N GLY A 113 18.36 11.22 -6.44
CA GLY A 113 18.34 11.83 -5.13
C GLY A 113 17.03 12.58 -4.84
N PHE A 114 16.51 13.33 -5.81
CA PHE A 114 15.25 14.07 -5.66
C PHE A 114 14.03 13.13 -5.65
N ARG A 115 14.08 12.01 -6.38
CA ARG A 115 13.11 10.93 -6.29
C ARG A 115 13.10 10.28 -4.91
N ALA A 116 14.28 10.12 -4.28
CA ALA A 116 14.33 9.66 -2.90
C ALA A 116 13.62 10.64 -1.95
N VAL A 117 13.85 11.96 -2.09
CA VAL A 117 13.12 12.99 -1.32
C VAL A 117 11.60 12.90 -1.57
N GLN A 118 11.18 12.75 -2.81
CA GLN A 118 9.77 12.61 -3.16
C GLN A 118 9.15 11.37 -2.55
N GLY A 119 9.88 10.24 -2.54
CA GLY A 119 9.49 9.00 -1.89
C GLY A 119 9.30 9.14 -0.38
N LEU A 120 10.13 9.96 0.30
CA LEU A 120 9.91 10.27 1.73
C LEU A 120 8.48 10.79 1.96
N GLY A 121 7.99 11.72 1.14
CA GLY A 121 6.62 12.21 1.22
C GLY A 121 5.56 11.14 0.89
N ALA A 122 5.80 10.36 -0.16
CA ALA A 122 4.86 9.36 -0.66
C ALA A 122 4.52 8.28 0.37
N GLY A 123 5.50 7.83 1.19
CA GLY A 123 5.27 6.86 2.26
C GLY A 123 4.24 7.33 3.29
N GLY A 124 4.20 8.66 3.56
CA GLY A 124 3.18 9.27 4.41
C GLY A 124 1.81 9.34 3.74
N LEU A 125 1.73 9.68 2.46
CA LEU A 125 0.45 9.91 1.78
C LEU A 125 -0.45 8.67 1.79
N MET A 126 0.11 7.51 1.50
CA MET A 126 -0.64 6.24 1.47
C MET A 126 -1.08 5.78 2.87
N SER A 127 -0.13 5.73 3.80
CA SER A 127 -0.37 5.16 5.13
C SER A 127 -1.27 6.06 5.98
N LEU A 128 -1.06 7.39 5.92
CA LEU A 128 -1.84 8.33 6.72
C LEU A 128 -3.27 8.49 6.21
N ALA A 129 -3.49 8.47 4.89
CA ALA A 129 -4.85 8.51 4.35
C ALA A 129 -5.69 7.35 4.91
N MET A 130 -5.14 6.13 4.92
CA MET A 130 -5.82 4.96 5.49
C MET A 130 -5.99 5.07 7.02
N SER A 131 -4.99 5.62 7.72
CA SER A 131 -5.07 5.80 9.18
C SER A 131 -6.14 6.83 9.57
N ILE A 132 -6.20 7.96 8.85
CA ILE A 132 -7.20 9.02 9.08
C ILE A 132 -8.62 8.49 8.87
N ILE A 133 -8.85 7.66 7.86
CA ILE A 133 -10.15 7.01 7.68
C ILE A 133 -10.47 6.09 8.86
N GLY A 134 -9.47 5.39 9.38
CA GLY A 134 -9.62 4.59 10.60
C GLY A 134 -10.06 5.40 11.80
N ASP A 135 -9.71 6.70 11.89
CA ASP A 135 -10.13 7.58 12.97
C ASP A 135 -11.52 8.21 12.75
N VAL A 136 -11.84 8.51 11.47
CA VAL A 136 -13.05 9.27 11.09
C VAL A 136 -14.27 8.36 10.93
N ILE A 137 -14.07 7.11 10.50
CA ILE A 137 -15.16 6.20 10.14
C ILE A 137 -15.20 5.00 11.10
N PRO A 138 -16.37 4.70 11.68
CA PRO A 138 -16.54 3.50 12.50
C PRO A 138 -16.16 2.21 11.74
N PRO A 139 -15.60 1.20 12.40
CA PRO A 139 -15.08 -0.01 11.75
C PRO A 139 -16.08 -0.69 10.81
N ARG A 140 -17.36 -0.73 11.18
CA ARG A 140 -18.43 -1.34 10.40
C ARG A 140 -18.67 -0.65 9.06
N ASP A 141 -18.52 0.69 9.01
CA ASP A 141 -18.81 1.49 7.82
C ASP A 141 -17.57 1.67 6.90
N ARG A 142 -16.37 1.41 7.40
CA ARG A 142 -15.11 1.58 6.65
C ARG A 142 -15.10 0.79 5.34
N GLY A 143 -15.68 -0.42 5.33
CA GLY A 143 -15.75 -1.27 4.14
C GLY A 143 -16.39 -0.54 2.93
N ARG A 144 -17.46 0.23 3.17
CA ARG A 144 -18.15 1.01 2.13
C ARG A 144 -17.23 2.06 1.47
N TYR A 145 -16.31 2.66 2.23
CA TYR A 145 -15.44 3.73 1.75
C TYR A 145 -14.11 3.22 1.20
N GLN A 146 -13.71 2.00 1.55
CA GLN A 146 -12.43 1.43 1.11
C GLN A 146 -12.35 1.17 -0.39
N GLY A 147 -13.49 0.97 -1.07
CA GLY A 147 -13.53 0.86 -2.52
C GLY A 147 -13.00 2.09 -3.27
N TYR A 148 -13.13 3.30 -2.69
CA TYR A 148 -12.58 4.52 -3.29
C TYR A 148 -11.05 4.53 -3.39
N PHE A 149 -10.36 3.83 -2.49
CA PHE A 149 -8.90 3.67 -2.58
C PHE A 149 -8.49 2.87 -3.81
N GLY A 150 -9.21 1.78 -4.09
CA GLY A 150 -9.02 1.02 -5.31
C GLY A 150 -9.28 1.87 -6.57
N ALA A 151 -10.29 2.74 -6.53
CA ALA A 151 -10.62 3.64 -7.63
C ALA A 151 -9.48 4.64 -7.93
N VAL A 152 -8.78 5.15 -6.90
CA VAL A 152 -7.62 6.03 -7.10
C VAL A 152 -6.50 5.31 -7.83
N PHE A 153 -6.15 4.09 -7.42
CA PHE A 153 -5.13 3.29 -8.12
C PHE A 153 -5.55 2.97 -9.56
N GLY A 154 -6.83 2.63 -9.75
CA GLY A 154 -7.40 2.40 -11.06
C GLY A 154 -7.30 3.62 -11.98
N ALA A 155 -7.74 4.77 -11.48
CA ALA A 155 -7.66 6.02 -12.22
C ALA A 155 -6.20 6.37 -12.55
N SER A 156 -5.28 6.23 -11.60
CA SER A 156 -3.85 6.51 -11.80
C SER A 156 -3.23 5.61 -12.87
N SER A 157 -3.60 4.35 -12.91
CA SER A 157 -3.05 3.39 -13.91
C SER A 157 -3.47 3.71 -15.34
N VAL A 158 -4.61 4.39 -15.52
CA VAL A 158 -5.09 4.84 -16.84
C VAL A 158 -4.61 6.25 -17.15
N LEU A 159 -4.81 7.18 -16.21
CA LEU A 159 -4.45 8.58 -16.40
C LEU A 159 -2.93 8.79 -16.48
N GLY A 160 -2.15 7.95 -15.76
CA GLY A 160 -0.69 8.04 -15.74
C GLY A 160 -0.07 7.94 -17.13
N PRO A 161 -0.26 6.81 -17.85
CA PRO A 161 0.27 6.68 -19.21
C PRO A 161 -0.28 7.70 -20.20
N LEU A 162 -1.56 8.08 -20.09
CA LEU A 162 -2.18 9.09 -20.96
C LEU A 162 -1.56 10.47 -20.75
N ILE A 163 -1.55 10.95 -19.51
CA ILE A 163 -0.99 12.26 -19.17
C ILE A 163 0.53 12.27 -19.37
N GLY A 164 1.21 11.20 -18.93
CA GLY A 164 2.66 11.07 -19.05
C GLY A 164 3.12 11.06 -20.50
N GLY A 165 2.48 10.26 -21.35
CA GLY A 165 2.76 10.24 -22.80
C GLY A 165 2.51 11.59 -23.44
N PHE A 166 1.34 12.20 -23.19
CA PHE A 166 1.02 13.54 -23.73
C PHE A 166 2.04 14.59 -23.31
N LEU A 167 2.42 14.65 -22.04
CA LEU A 167 3.39 15.63 -21.55
C LEU A 167 4.79 15.43 -22.13
N VAL A 168 5.22 14.17 -22.30
CA VAL A 168 6.52 13.84 -22.89
C VAL A 168 6.56 14.22 -24.37
N ASP A 169 5.47 13.95 -25.12
CA ASP A 169 5.41 14.15 -26.55
C ASP A 169 5.19 15.63 -26.95
N GLN A 170 4.39 16.38 -26.15
CA GLN A 170 3.99 17.72 -26.52
C GLN A 170 4.74 18.86 -25.80
N ALA A 171 5.44 18.53 -24.70
CA ALA A 171 6.12 19.56 -23.91
C ALA A 171 7.54 19.14 -23.53
N SER A 172 7.70 18.49 -22.40
CA SER A 172 8.97 17.95 -21.88
C SER A 172 8.70 16.93 -20.81
N TRP A 173 9.56 15.94 -20.66
CA TRP A 173 9.48 14.97 -19.57
C TRP A 173 9.47 15.63 -18.18
N ARG A 174 10.00 16.86 -18.02
CA ARG A 174 9.99 17.59 -16.75
C ARG A 174 8.59 17.89 -16.25
N TRP A 175 7.62 18.06 -17.14
CA TRP A 175 6.22 18.30 -16.80
C TRP A 175 5.54 17.13 -16.11
N VAL A 176 6.06 15.91 -16.23
CA VAL A 176 5.53 14.75 -15.50
C VAL A 176 5.69 14.91 -13.98
N PHE A 177 6.65 15.73 -13.56
CA PHE A 177 6.83 16.10 -12.15
C PHE A 177 6.01 17.34 -11.78
N TYR A 178 5.96 18.34 -12.65
CA TYR A 178 5.23 19.59 -12.35
C TYR A 178 3.72 19.42 -12.31
N VAL A 179 3.15 18.41 -12.96
CA VAL A 179 1.71 18.10 -12.89
C VAL A 179 1.25 17.76 -11.47
N ASN A 180 2.15 17.33 -10.61
CA ASN A 180 1.85 17.07 -9.20
C ASN A 180 1.58 18.37 -8.40
N ILE A 181 2.09 19.52 -8.83
CA ILE A 181 1.99 20.80 -8.09
C ILE A 181 0.53 21.24 -7.95
N PRO A 182 -0.26 21.42 -9.04
CA PRO A 182 -1.65 21.84 -8.91
C PRO A 182 -2.49 20.85 -8.10
N ILE A 183 -2.29 19.54 -8.31
CA ILE A 183 -3.03 18.51 -7.57
C ILE A 183 -2.69 18.58 -6.08
N GLY A 184 -1.41 18.73 -5.73
CA GLY A 184 -0.96 18.81 -4.35
C GLY A 184 -1.40 20.09 -3.63
N ILE A 185 -1.43 21.23 -4.32
CA ILE A 185 -1.98 22.48 -3.76
C ILE A 185 -3.46 22.29 -3.44
N VAL A 186 -4.24 21.72 -4.37
CA VAL A 186 -5.66 21.43 -4.13
C VAL A 186 -5.83 20.48 -2.95
N ALA A 187 -5.03 19.40 -2.87
CA ALA A 187 -5.04 18.48 -1.75
C ALA A 187 -4.76 19.18 -0.42
N LEU A 188 -3.72 20.04 -0.35
CA LEU A 188 -3.39 20.83 0.83
C LEU A 188 -4.52 21.76 1.26
N VAL A 189 -5.14 22.47 0.31
CA VAL A 189 -6.25 23.39 0.60
C VAL A 189 -7.46 22.64 1.14
N VAL A 190 -7.83 21.52 0.49
CA VAL A 190 -8.96 20.70 0.92
C VAL A 190 -8.70 20.13 2.31
N VAL A 191 -7.54 19.49 2.52
CA VAL A 191 -7.16 18.92 3.83
C VAL A 191 -7.13 19.99 4.91
N ASN A 192 -6.60 21.17 4.61
CA ASN A 192 -6.54 22.26 5.59
C ASN A 192 -7.93 22.75 6.02
N ARG A 193 -8.86 22.86 5.08
CA ARG A 193 -10.22 23.39 5.35
C ARG A 193 -11.15 22.34 5.96
N VAL A 194 -11.02 21.09 5.53
CA VAL A 194 -12.03 20.04 5.82
C VAL A 194 -11.61 19.16 6.98
N LEU A 195 -10.31 18.83 7.08
CA LEU A 195 -9.85 17.91 8.11
C LEU A 195 -9.67 18.63 9.45
N GLN A 196 -10.65 18.45 10.33
CA GLN A 196 -10.64 18.97 11.70
C GLN A 196 -10.62 17.77 12.65
N LEU A 197 -9.42 17.25 12.95
CA LEU A 197 -9.22 16.18 13.91
C LEU A 197 -8.78 16.79 15.24
N ASP A 198 -9.48 16.42 16.31
CA ASP A 198 -9.06 16.78 17.66
C ASP A 198 -7.79 15.98 17.97
N HIS A 199 -6.74 16.68 18.31
CA HIS A 199 -5.47 16.09 18.66
C HIS A 199 -5.13 16.42 20.10
N ASN A 200 -5.01 15.37 20.91
CA ASN A 200 -4.49 15.51 22.25
C ASN A 200 -2.98 15.18 22.20
N PRO A 201 -2.10 16.18 22.15
CA PRO A 201 -0.66 15.96 21.94
C PRO A 201 -0.10 15.20 23.15
N ARG A 202 0.48 14.04 22.89
CA ARG A 202 1.23 13.32 23.90
C ARG A 202 2.68 13.78 23.86
N ARG A 203 3.25 14.12 25.00
CA ARG A 203 4.70 14.40 25.12
C ARG A 203 5.45 13.08 25.02
N ALA A 204 5.73 12.65 23.81
CA ALA A 204 6.53 11.46 23.54
C ALA A 204 7.75 11.84 22.71
N ARG A 205 8.85 11.11 22.92
CA ARG A 205 10.08 11.30 22.14
C ARG A 205 10.09 10.37 20.95
N ILE A 206 10.57 10.87 19.80
CA ILE A 206 10.79 10.02 18.62
C ILE A 206 12.01 9.14 18.89
N ASP A 207 11.89 7.85 18.61
CA ASP A 207 13.02 6.93 18.60
C ASP A 207 13.87 7.11 17.34
N TRP A 208 14.80 8.07 17.38
CA TRP A 208 15.70 8.33 16.26
C TRP A 208 16.63 7.16 15.96
N THR A 209 17.08 6.43 16.98
CA THR A 209 17.94 5.26 16.81
C THR A 209 17.20 4.15 16.08
N GLY A 210 15.99 3.83 16.52
CA GLY A 210 15.12 2.88 15.80
C GLY A 210 14.82 3.34 14.38
N ALA A 211 14.56 4.64 14.17
CA ALA A 211 14.32 5.20 12.83
C ALA A 211 15.52 5.00 11.89
N VAL A 212 16.74 5.30 12.35
CA VAL A 212 17.95 5.11 11.55
C VAL A 212 18.21 3.64 11.26
N LEU A 213 18.06 2.76 12.26
CA LEU A 213 18.24 1.31 12.09
C LEU A 213 17.22 0.72 11.10
N LEU A 214 15.95 1.14 11.18
CA LEU A 214 14.90 0.71 10.25
C LEU A 214 15.21 1.16 8.82
N VAL A 215 15.47 2.47 8.64
CA VAL A 215 15.72 3.06 7.32
C VAL A 215 17.00 2.48 6.69
N ALA A 216 18.09 2.42 7.43
CA ALA A 216 19.35 1.88 6.94
C ALA A 216 19.25 0.36 6.72
N GLY A 217 18.65 -0.39 7.67
CA GLY A 217 18.55 -1.83 7.60
C GLY A 217 17.68 -2.30 6.43
N VAL A 218 16.42 -1.89 6.42
CA VAL A 218 15.48 -2.26 5.34
C VAL A 218 15.91 -1.65 4.00
N GLY A 219 16.41 -0.40 4.01
CA GLY A 219 16.88 0.27 2.81
C GLY A 219 18.05 -0.47 2.14
N LEU A 220 19.13 -0.76 2.88
CA LEU A 220 20.27 -1.51 2.35
C LEU A 220 19.87 -2.93 1.94
N PHE A 221 19.04 -3.61 2.72
CA PHE A 221 18.52 -4.93 2.35
C PHE A 221 17.80 -4.90 1.00
N LEU A 222 16.89 -3.94 0.80
CA LEU A 222 16.17 -3.78 -0.46
C LEU A 222 17.09 -3.40 -1.63
N VAL A 223 18.12 -2.57 -1.40
CA VAL A 223 19.16 -2.27 -2.42
C VAL A 223 19.85 -3.55 -2.85
N GLY A 224 20.29 -4.39 -1.89
CA GLY A 224 20.95 -5.65 -2.21
C GLY A 224 20.04 -6.63 -2.97
N VAL A 225 18.77 -6.74 -2.56
CA VAL A 225 17.79 -7.59 -3.25
C VAL A 225 17.48 -7.07 -4.66
N GLN A 226 17.37 -5.75 -4.83
CA GLN A 226 17.10 -5.13 -6.13
C GLN A 226 18.28 -5.29 -7.10
N ASP A 227 19.52 -5.11 -6.63
CA ASP A 227 20.73 -5.31 -7.43
C ASP A 227 20.86 -6.77 -7.90
N ALA A 228 20.66 -7.72 -6.98
CA ALA A 228 20.64 -9.15 -7.31
C ALA A 228 19.52 -9.50 -8.31
N GLY A 229 18.34 -8.88 -8.18
CA GLY A 229 17.20 -9.08 -9.08
C GLY A 229 17.47 -8.59 -10.50
N GLN A 230 18.09 -7.41 -10.65
CA GLN A 230 18.40 -6.83 -11.96
C GLN A 230 19.51 -7.58 -12.70
N THR A 231 20.51 -8.05 -11.98
CA THR A 231 21.63 -8.81 -12.57
C THR A 231 21.32 -10.30 -12.73
N ALA A 232 20.22 -10.78 -12.12
CA ALA A 232 19.88 -12.20 -11.95
C ALA A 232 21.07 -13.01 -11.38
N SER A 233 21.90 -12.36 -10.54
CA SER A 233 23.10 -12.92 -9.92
C SER A 233 23.43 -12.25 -8.59
N PHE A 234 24.05 -13.00 -7.69
CA PHE A 234 24.54 -12.44 -6.43
C PHE A 234 25.93 -11.85 -6.66
N THR A 235 26.00 -10.53 -6.85
CA THR A 235 27.27 -9.80 -6.86
C THR A 235 27.81 -9.64 -5.45
N THR A 236 29.12 -9.40 -5.28
CA THR A 236 29.69 -9.09 -3.95
C THR A 236 29.00 -7.88 -3.32
N ALA A 237 28.67 -6.87 -4.11
CA ALA A 237 27.97 -5.67 -3.65
C ALA A 237 26.55 -6.01 -3.15
N SER A 238 25.75 -6.77 -3.93
CA SER A 238 24.41 -7.17 -3.52
C SER A 238 24.41 -8.01 -2.25
N MET A 239 25.38 -8.93 -2.11
CA MET A 239 25.54 -9.70 -0.88
C MET A 239 25.91 -8.83 0.32
N VAL A 240 26.87 -7.91 0.18
CA VAL A 240 27.26 -6.99 1.26
C VAL A 240 26.07 -6.13 1.69
N TYR A 241 25.39 -5.50 0.75
CA TYR A 241 24.21 -4.69 1.07
C TYR A 241 23.09 -5.53 1.70
N GLY A 242 22.82 -6.72 1.17
CA GLY A 242 21.80 -7.62 1.71
C GLY A 242 22.13 -8.08 3.14
N VAL A 243 23.36 -8.52 3.40
CA VAL A 243 23.78 -9.01 4.72
C VAL A 243 23.84 -7.86 5.74
N VAL A 244 24.46 -6.74 5.40
CA VAL A 244 24.53 -5.56 6.29
C VAL A 244 23.12 -5.05 6.58
N GLY A 245 22.27 -4.94 5.57
CA GLY A 245 20.87 -4.53 5.73
C GLY A 245 20.09 -5.48 6.65
N LEU A 246 20.26 -6.79 6.48
CA LEU A 246 19.64 -7.79 7.35
C LEU A 246 20.13 -7.66 8.81
N LEU A 247 21.44 -7.53 9.03
CA LEU A 247 22.02 -7.35 10.37
C LEU A 247 21.48 -6.09 11.05
N LEU A 248 21.39 -4.97 10.33
CA LEU A 248 20.81 -3.73 10.86
C LEU A 248 19.31 -3.88 11.15
N THR A 249 18.56 -4.61 10.31
CA THR A 249 17.14 -4.91 10.57
C THR A 249 16.97 -5.79 11.80
N VAL A 250 17.84 -6.76 12.00
CA VAL A 250 17.88 -7.58 13.24
C VAL A 250 18.22 -6.70 14.44
N ALA A 251 19.23 -5.82 14.33
CA ALA A 251 19.57 -4.84 15.37
C ALA A 251 18.39 -3.92 15.70
N PHE A 252 17.63 -3.46 14.69
CA PHE A 252 16.40 -2.71 14.87
C PHE A 252 15.40 -3.48 15.74
N VAL A 253 15.13 -4.77 15.45
CA VAL A 253 14.20 -5.59 16.23
C VAL A 253 14.64 -5.73 17.70
N PHE A 254 15.94 -5.89 17.94
CA PHE A 254 16.48 -5.91 19.32
C PHE A 254 16.38 -4.55 20.03
N TRP A 255 16.60 -3.45 19.29
CA TRP A 255 16.46 -2.09 19.82
C TRP A 255 15.00 -1.79 20.21
N GLU A 256 14.04 -2.13 19.36
CA GLU A 256 12.59 -1.95 19.57
C GLU A 256 12.07 -2.60 20.86
N ARG A 257 12.72 -3.68 21.34
CA ARG A 257 12.38 -4.31 22.63
C ARG A 257 12.73 -3.43 23.82
N ARG A 258 13.65 -2.48 23.66
CA ARG A 258 14.18 -1.61 24.73
C ARG A 258 13.72 -0.17 24.58
N ALA A 259 13.27 0.23 23.41
CA ALA A 259 12.83 1.58 23.13
C ALA A 259 11.60 1.95 23.99
N ALA A 260 11.66 3.14 24.62
CA ALA A 260 10.54 3.65 25.43
C ALA A 260 9.30 3.95 24.56
N GLU A 261 9.53 4.45 23.34
CA GLU A 261 8.48 4.78 22.37
C GLU A 261 8.79 4.12 21.01
N PRO A 262 8.63 2.78 20.91
CA PRO A 262 9.01 2.03 19.72
C PRO A 262 8.23 2.48 18.48
N ILE A 263 8.88 2.47 17.31
CA ILE A 263 8.27 2.78 16.00
C ILE A 263 7.27 1.69 15.62
N LEU A 264 7.68 0.43 15.80
CA LEU A 264 6.86 -0.74 15.54
C LEU A 264 6.76 -1.60 16.81
N PRO A 265 5.81 -1.29 17.74
CA PRO A 265 5.73 -1.97 19.02
C PRO A 265 5.58 -3.48 18.86
N LEU A 266 6.59 -4.25 19.29
CA LEU A 266 6.60 -5.70 19.12
C LEU A 266 5.44 -6.40 19.86
N ARG A 267 4.83 -5.73 20.86
CA ARG A 267 3.61 -6.20 21.53
C ARG A 267 2.43 -6.38 20.57
N LEU A 268 2.39 -5.66 19.44
CA LEU A 268 1.33 -5.79 18.45
C LEU A 268 1.38 -7.16 17.76
N PHE A 269 2.57 -7.76 17.63
CA PHE A 269 2.73 -9.08 17.04
C PHE A 269 2.22 -10.22 17.93
N SER A 270 1.97 -9.98 19.22
CA SER A 270 1.25 -10.94 20.07
C SER A 270 -0.23 -11.05 19.69
N ASN A 271 -0.78 -10.05 19.00
CA ASN A 271 -2.14 -10.11 18.45
C ASN A 271 -2.12 -10.94 17.16
N LYS A 272 -2.78 -12.10 17.19
CA LYS A 272 -2.84 -13.03 16.06
C LYS A 272 -3.41 -12.42 14.77
N VAL A 273 -4.42 -11.54 14.90
CA VAL A 273 -4.99 -10.87 13.71
C VAL A 273 -3.97 -9.93 13.08
N PHE A 274 -3.27 -9.14 13.90
CA PHE A 274 -2.21 -8.25 13.43
C PHE A 274 -1.08 -9.02 12.73
N SER A 275 -0.55 -10.07 13.36
CA SER A 275 0.56 -10.85 12.80
C SER A 275 0.19 -11.57 11.52
N VAL A 276 -0.97 -12.23 11.48
CA VAL A 276 -1.46 -12.94 10.28
C VAL A 276 -1.74 -11.96 9.15
N ALA A 277 -2.39 -10.82 9.43
CA ALA A 277 -2.70 -9.83 8.40
C ALA A 277 -1.44 -9.19 7.80
N ASN A 278 -0.41 -8.89 8.62
CA ASN A 278 0.86 -8.36 8.12
C ASN A 278 1.64 -9.39 7.31
N LEU A 279 1.67 -10.65 7.74
CA LEU A 279 2.28 -11.75 6.97
C LEU A 279 1.56 -11.96 5.63
N MET A 280 0.23 -11.98 5.62
CA MET A 280 -0.56 -12.05 4.40
C MET A 280 -0.32 -10.83 3.50
N GLY A 281 -0.23 -9.62 4.08
CA GLY A 281 0.12 -8.39 3.36
C GLY A 281 1.45 -8.52 2.64
N PHE A 282 2.49 -9.01 3.33
CA PHE A 282 3.81 -9.26 2.76
C PHE A 282 3.78 -10.26 1.59
N ILE A 283 3.17 -11.41 1.80
CA ILE A 283 3.06 -12.46 0.77
C ILE A 283 2.27 -11.96 -0.44
N THR A 284 1.16 -11.29 -0.20
CA THR A 284 0.33 -10.71 -1.25
C THR A 284 1.06 -9.63 -2.05
N GLY A 285 1.80 -8.77 -1.35
CA GLY A 285 2.65 -7.77 -2.00
C GLY A 285 3.63 -8.42 -2.95
N ALA A 286 4.33 -9.47 -2.50
CA ALA A 286 5.32 -10.18 -3.31
C ALA A 286 4.73 -10.73 -4.62
N VAL A 287 3.53 -11.28 -4.57
CA VAL A 287 2.87 -11.86 -5.74
C VAL A 287 2.25 -10.78 -6.64
N MET A 288 1.57 -9.80 -6.04
CA MET A 288 0.84 -8.74 -6.76
C MET A 288 1.76 -7.91 -7.67
N PHE A 289 2.92 -7.49 -7.16
CA PHE A 289 3.82 -6.63 -7.95
C PHE A 289 4.41 -7.36 -9.17
N GLY A 290 4.62 -8.68 -9.09
CA GLY A 290 4.98 -9.50 -10.25
C GLY A 290 3.94 -9.40 -11.37
N ALA A 291 2.65 -9.54 -11.05
CA ALA A 291 1.59 -9.41 -12.04
C ALA A 291 1.52 -7.99 -12.64
N ILE A 292 1.57 -6.96 -11.77
CA ILE A 292 1.44 -5.56 -12.21
C ILE A 292 2.60 -5.11 -13.11
N ILE A 293 3.83 -5.62 -12.88
CA ILE A 293 5.01 -5.21 -13.64
C ILE A 293 5.15 -6.01 -14.94
N PHE A 294 4.96 -7.33 -14.89
CA PHE A 294 5.27 -8.18 -16.05
C PHE A 294 4.18 -8.16 -17.12
N LEU A 295 2.91 -7.94 -16.76
CA LEU A 295 1.83 -7.86 -17.75
C LEU A 295 1.98 -6.71 -18.74
N PRO A 296 2.24 -5.45 -18.31
CA PRO A 296 2.55 -4.37 -19.26
C PRO A 296 3.79 -4.66 -20.12
N GLN A 297 4.81 -5.28 -19.52
CA GLN A 297 6.03 -5.64 -20.24
C GLN A 297 5.74 -6.69 -21.33
N TYR A 298 4.94 -7.73 -21.02
CA TYR A 298 4.46 -8.69 -22.02
C TYR A 298 3.67 -8.00 -23.14
N MET A 299 2.75 -7.09 -22.82
CA MET A 299 1.97 -6.38 -23.82
C MET A 299 2.84 -5.53 -24.75
N GLN A 300 3.88 -4.90 -24.22
CA GLN A 300 4.77 -4.06 -25.01
C GLN A 300 5.80 -4.88 -25.81
N THR A 301 6.44 -5.87 -25.18
CA THR A 301 7.53 -6.65 -25.80
C THR A 301 6.98 -7.70 -26.74
N VAL A 302 5.97 -8.47 -26.35
CA VAL A 302 5.48 -9.63 -27.11
C VAL A 302 4.35 -9.24 -28.07
N ARG A 303 3.44 -8.36 -27.61
CA ARG A 303 2.27 -7.96 -28.41
C ARG A 303 2.48 -6.64 -29.17
N HIS A 304 3.65 -6.04 -29.05
CA HIS A 304 4.04 -4.78 -29.70
C HIS A 304 3.04 -3.63 -29.52
N VAL A 305 2.41 -3.59 -28.35
CA VAL A 305 1.40 -2.59 -27.99
C VAL A 305 2.11 -1.35 -27.44
N SER A 306 1.60 -0.16 -27.76
CA SER A 306 2.14 1.09 -27.20
C SER A 306 2.05 1.11 -25.66
N PRO A 307 2.93 1.81 -24.96
CA PRO A 307 2.87 1.96 -23.50
C PRO A 307 1.49 2.39 -23.00
N THR A 308 0.87 3.38 -23.67
CA THR A 308 -0.48 3.86 -23.35
C THR A 308 -1.52 2.74 -23.45
N LEU A 309 -1.53 1.99 -24.56
CA LEU A 309 -2.50 0.92 -24.77
C LEU A 309 -2.21 -0.27 -23.84
N SER A 310 -0.95 -0.53 -23.46
CA SER A 310 -0.63 -1.57 -22.46
C SER A 310 -1.22 -1.25 -21.09
N GLY A 311 -1.18 0.03 -20.67
CA GLY A 311 -1.85 0.50 -19.45
C GLY A 311 -3.38 0.35 -19.52
N LEU A 312 -4.01 0.72 -20.65
CA LEU A 312 -5.45 0.53 -20.86
C LEU A 312 -5.85 -0.95 -20.85
N ARG A 313 -4.99 -1.83 -21.33
CA ARG A 313 -5.25 -3.28 -21.31
C ARG A 313 -5.17 -3.90 -19.93
N LEU A 314 -4.74 -3.16 -18.89
CA LEU A 314 -4.86 -3.56 -17.47
C LEU A 314 -6.22 -3.20 -16.85
N LEU A 315 -7.10 -2.48 -17.56
CA LEU A 315 -8.43 -2.15 -17.05
C LEU A 315 -9.24 -3.36 -16.52
N PRO A 316 -9.19 -4.57 -17.11
CA PRO A 316 -9.87 -5.72 -16.56
C PRO A 316 -9.38 -6.10 -15.14
N LEU A 317 -8.08 -6.02 -14.86
CA LEU A 317 -7.52 -6.23 -13.51
C LEU A 317 -8.12 -5.22 -12.52
N LEU A 318 -8.14 -3.94 -12.90
CA LEU A 318 -8.69 -2.87 -12.08
C LEU A 318 -10.20 -3.00 -11.91
N GLY A 319 -10.91 -3.39 -12.98
CA GLY A 319 -12.35 -3.68 -12.93
C GLY A 319 -12.66 -4.79 -11.93
N GLY A 320 -11.92 -5.90 -11.99
CA GLY A 320 -12.02 -6.99 -11.02
C GLY A 320 -11.80 -6.51 -9.59
N LEU A 321 -10.69 -5.78 -9.37
CA LEU A 321 -10.34 -5.24 -8.06
C LEU A 321 -11.42 -4.28 -7.51
N LEU A 322 -11.91 -3.35 -8.32
CA LEU A 322 -12.92 -2.36 -7.89
C LEU A 322 -14.26 -3.02 -7.57
N ILE A 323 -14.76 -3.85 -8.49
CA ILE A 323 -16.07 -4.52 -8.33
C ILE A 323 -16.07 -5.34 -7.03
N THR A 324 -15.04 -6.14 -6.82
CA THR A 324 -14.99 -7.02 -5.65
C THR A 324 -14.65 -6.28 -4.36
N SER A 325 -13.80 -5.24 -4.40
CA SER A 325 -13.49 -4.42 -3.23
C SER A 325 -14.71 -3.62 -2.75
N ILE A 326 -15.46 -3.01 -3.67
CA ILE A 326 -16.70 -2.29 -3.33
C ILE A 326 -17.77 -3.27 -2.85
N GLY A 327 -17.97 -4.38 -3.57
CA GLY A 327 -18.96 -5.39 -3.22
C GLY A 327 -18.67 -6.05 -1.87
N SER A 328 -17.43 -6.48 -1.63
CA SER A 328 -17.04 -7.06 -0.33
C SER A 328 -17.14 -6.03 0.79
N GLY A 329 -16.73 -4.78 0.57
CA GLY A 329 -16.85 -3.71 1.55
C GLY A 329 -18.30 -3.46 1.99
N GLN A 330 -19.25 -3.43 1.05
CA GLN A 330 -20.69 -3.28 1.34
C GLN A 330 -21.25 -4.49 2.10
N LEU A 331 -20.86 -5.70 1.68
CA LEU A 331 -21.31 -6.93 2.34
C LEU A 331 -20.71 -7.06 3.75
N ILE A 332 -19.44 -6.70 3.95
CA ILE A 332 -18.79 -6.67 5.26
C ILE A 332 -19.50 -5.66 6.18
N SER A 333 -19.84 -4.46 5.69
CA SER A 333 -20.57 -3.45 6.47
C SER A 333 -21.95 -3.96 6.93
N ARG A 334 -22.63 -4.76 6.10
CA ARG A 334 -23.94 -5.34 6.44
C ARG A 334 -23.83 -6.52 7.39
N THR A 335 -22.90 -7.44 7.13
CA THR A 335 -22.80 -8.72 7.85
C THR A 335 -21.91 -8.67 9.09
N GLY A 336 -20.97 -7.72 9.13
CA GLY A 336 -19.93 -7.63 10.17
C GLY A 336 -18.85 -8.73 10.07
N LYS A 337 -18.92 -9.59 9.04
CA LYS A 337 -18.00 -10.72 8.83
C LYS A 337 -17.03 -10.42 7.71
N TYR A 338 -15.74 -10.63 7.92
CA TYR A 338 -14.70 -10.29 6.95
C TYR A 338 -13.80 -11.49 6.55
N LYS A 339 -13.67 -12.51 7.40
CA LYS A 339 -12.77 -13.65 7.16
C LYS A 339 -13.06 -14.40 5.87
N ALA A 340 -14.33 -14.65 5.56
CA ALA A 340 -14.73 -15.37 4.35
C ALA A 340 -14.22 -14.69 3.07
N TYR A 341 -14.26 -13.34 3.02
CA TYR A 341 -13.76 -12.59 1.86
C TYR A 341 -12.25 -12.70 1.70
N VAL A 342 -11.51 -12.77 2.82
CA VAL A 342 -10.06 -12.98 2.79
C VAL A 342 -9.73 -14.37 2.25
N VAL A 343 -10.42 -15.42 2.72
CA VAL A 343 -10.19 -16.81 2.27
C VAL A 343 -10.55 -16.97 0.79
N VAL A 344 -11.74 -16.51 0.38
CA VAL A 344 -12.19 -16.59 -1.02
C VAL A 344 -11.29 -15.75 -1.93
N GLY A 345 -10.92 -14.54 -1.49
CA GLY A 345 -10.07 -13.64 -2.27
C GLY A 345 -8.68 -14.22 -2.53
N THR A 346 -8.05 -14.81 -1.52
CA THR A 346 -6.74 -15.47 -1.69
C THR A 346 -6.82 -16.72 -2.56
N ALA A 347 -7.90 -17.51 -2.46
CA ALA A 347 -8.16 -18.64 -3.36
C ALA A 347 -8.29 -18.19 -4.81
N ILE A 348 -9.11 -17.16 -5.08
CA ILE A 348 -9.30 -16.60 -6.43
C ILE A 348 -7.99 -16.04 -6.98
N THR A 349 -7.20 -15.35 -6.14
CA THR A 349 -5.88 -14.84 -6.54
C THR A 349 -4.95 -15.98 -6.93
N THR A 350 -4.91 -17.06 -6.16
CA THR A 350 -4.11 -18.27 -6.48
C THR A 350 -4.52 -18.87 -7.82
N ILE A 351 -5.83 -19.05 -8.05
CA ILE A 351 -6.37 -19.51 -9.33
C ILE A 351 -5.96 -18.56 -10.46
N GLY A 352 -6.07 -17.26 -10.25
CA GLY A 352 -5.64 -16.26 -11.22
C GLY A 352 -4.18 -16.39 -11.63
N PHE A 353 -3.28 -16.63 -10.66
CA PHE A 353 -1.86 -16.87 -10.97
C PHE A 353 -1.63 -18.20 -11.69
N VAL A 354 -2.38 -19.25 -11.36
CA VAL A 354 -2.35 -20.52 -12.13
C VAL A 354 -2.80 -20.28 -13.58
N LEU A 355 -3.82 -19.45 -13.81
CA LEU A 355 -4.23 -19.10 -15.16
C LEU A 355 -3.15 -18.30 -15.91
N LEU A 356 -2.47 -17.37 -15.25
CA LEU A 356 -1.39 -16.57 -15.86
C LEU A 356 -0.20 -17.43 -16.32
N THR A 357 0.03 -18.61 -15.74
CA THR A 357 1.07 -19.55 -16.24
C THR A 357 0.72 -20.20 -17.59
N ARG A 358 -0.44 -19.89 -18.14
CA ARG A 358 -0.90 -20.40 -19.46
C ARG A 358 -0.84 -19.36 -20.56
N ILE A 359 -0.23 -18.20 -20.30
CA ILE A 359 -0.06 -17.14 -21.32
C ILE A 359 0.99 -17.59 -22.32
N SER A 360 0.70 -17.44 -23.60
CA SER A 360 1.62 -17.70 -24.72
C SER A 360 1.73 -16.48 -25.63
N VAL A 361 2.68 -16.53 -26.56
CA VAL A 361 2.86 -15.46 -27.56
C VAL A 361 1.57 -15.19 -28.33
N ASP A 362 0.76 -16.23 -28.61
CA ASP A 362 -0.45 -16.16 -29.43
C ASP A 362 -1.74 -16.04 -28.63
N THR A 363 -1.66 -15.97 -27.27
CA THR A 363 -2.88 -15.92 -26.44
C THR A 363 -3.73 -14.71 -26.79
N ASN A 364 -5.02 -14.96 -27.05
CA ASN A 364 -5.96 -13.90 -27.40
C ASN A 364 -6.10 -12.89 -26.24
N PHE A 365 -6.18 -11.61 -26.59
CA PHE A 365 -6.30 -10.52 -25.62
C PHE A 365 -7.46 -10.69 -24.64
N TRP A 366 -8.62 -11.15 -25.13
CA TRP A 366 -9.80 -11.35 -24.26
C TRP A 366 -9.59 -12.45 -23.23
N VAL A 367 -8.82 -13.49 -23.58
CA VAL A 367 -8.43 -14.57 -22.64
C VAL A 367 -7.50 -14.00 -21.56
N VAL A 368 -6.46 -13.25 -21.97
CA VAL A 368 -5.58 -12.56 -21.02
C VAL A 368 -6.37 -11.61 -20.12
N SER A 369 -7.32 -10.85 -20.69
CA SER A 369 -8.21 -9.94 -19.95
C SER A 369 -9.04 -10.68 -18.90
N GLY A 370 -9.57 -11.86 -19.22
CA GLY A 370 -10.25 -12.71 -18.26
C GLY A 370 -9.35 -13.19 -17.12
N MET A 371 -8.12 -13.62 -17.45
CA MET A 371 -7.15 -14.09 -16.46
C MET A 371 -6.76 -12.97 -15.49
N ILE A 372 -6.44 -11.77 -16.00
CA ILE A 372 -6.07 -10.63 -15.15
C ILE A 372 -7.24 -10.07 -14.36
N PHE A 373 -8.48 -10.16 -14.89
CA PHE A 373 -9.69 -9.83 -14.14
C PHE A 373 -9.85 -10.73 -12.92
N VAL A 374 -9.61 -12.04 -13.06
CA VAL A 374 -9.67 -13.00 -11.94
C VAL A 374 -8.64 -12.63 -10.85
N VAL A 375 -7.39 -12.29 -11.24
CA VAL A 375 -6.38 -11.81 -10.29
C VAL A 375 -6.86 -10.56 -9.57
N GLY A 376 -7.35 -9.56 -10.32
CA GLY A 376 -7.89 -8.32 -9.75
C GLY A 376 -9.05 -8.56 -8.80
N ALA A 377 -9.98 -9.44 -9.18
CA ALA A 377 -11.14 -9.81 -8.36
C ALA A 377 -10.72 -10.46 -7.03
N GLY A 378 -9.73 -11.36 -7.07
CA GLY A 378 -9.16 -11.94 -5.86
C GLY A 378 -8.55 -10.88 -4.94
N LEU A 379 -7.67 -10.03 -5.48
CA LEU A 379 -7.01 -8.96 -4.74
C LEU A 379 -8.01 -7.98 -4.10
N GLY A 380 -9.06 -7.60 -4.83
CA GLY A 380 -10.07 -6.66 -4.37
C GLY A 380 -10.86 -7.18 -3.17
N LEU A 381 -11.10 -8.49 -3.06
CA LEU A 381 -11.81 -9.09 -1.94
C LEU A 381 -11.07 -8.95 -0.60
N PHE A 382 -9.76 -8.99 -0.58
CA PHE A 382 -9.04 -9.13 0.69
C PHE A 382 -8.03 -8.02 1.01
N MET A 383 -7.48 -7.29 0.03
CA MET A 383 -6.45 -6.29 0.31
C MET A 383 -6.89 -5.24 1.33
N GLN A 384 -8.05 -4.64 1.11
CA GLN A 384 -8.59 -3.64 2.03
C GLN A 384 -9.17 -4.27 3.29
N THR A 385 -9.63 -5.51 3.18
CA THR A 385 -10.16 -6.29 4.29
C THR A 385 -9.08 -6.60 5.35
N LEU A 386 -7.82 -6.82 4.94
CA LEU A 386 -6.70 -6.98 5.88
C LEU A 386 -6.45 -5.71 6.70
N VAL A 387 -6.49 -4.54 6.06
CA VAL A 387 -6.37 -3.25 6.75
C VAL A 387 -7.49 -3.08 7.76
N LEU A 388 -8.73 -3.35 7.35
CA LEU A 388 -9.90 -3.31 8.23
C LEU A 388 -9.76 -4.25 9.44
N ALA A 389 -9.30 -5.48 9.21
CA ALA A 389 -9.09 -6.46 10.27
C ALA A 389 -8.07 -5.97 11.31
N VAL A 390 -6.95 -5.40 10.86
CA VAL A 390 -5.94 -4.81 11.76
C VAL A 390 -6.51 -3.63 12.51
N GLN A 391 -7.15 -2.67 11.82
CA GLN A 391 -7.75 -1.50 12.45
C GLN A 391 -8.81 -1.86 13.51
N ASN A 392 -9.53 -2.97 13.33
CA ASN A 392 -10.50 -3.46 14.32
C ASN A 392 -9.85 -4.20 15.49
N SER A 393 -8.61 -4.69 15.33
CA SER A 393 -7.91 -5.51 16.31
C SER A 393 -6.93 -4.75 17.21
N VAL A 394 -6.54 -3.53 16.82
CA VAL A 394 -5.61 -2.69 17.58
C VAL A 394 -6.34 -1.65 18.43
N LYS A 395 -5.65 -1.11 19.45
CA LYS A 395 -6.18 0.00 20.25
C LYS A 395 -6.18 1.30 19.43
N PRO A 396 -7.08 2.26 19.71
CA PRO A 396 -7.12 3.54 18.99
C PRO A 396 -5.77 4.27 18.96
N GLN A 397 -5.02 4.22 20.05
CA GLN A 397 -3.68 4.83 20.16
C GLN A 397 -2.61 4.21 19.25
N ASP A 398 -2.82 2.99 18.77
CA ASP A 398 -1.92 2.25 17.89
C ASP A 398 -2.44 2.18 16.45
N MET A 399 -3.51 2.92 16.13
CA MET A 399 -4.19 2.84 14.84
C MET A 399 -3.26 3.22 13.67
N GLY A 400 -2.47 4.28 13.85
CA GLY A 400 -1.52 4.74 12.83
C GLY A 400 -0.42 3.72 12.59
N VAL A 401 0.20 3.24 13.65
CA VAL A 401 1.23 2.19 13.56
C VAL A 401 0.64 0.90 12.98
N GLY A 402 -0.54 0.49 13.44
CA GLY A 402 -1.20 -0.72 12.95
C GLY A 402 -1.50 -0.67 11.45
N THR A 403 -2.04 0.45 10.97
CA THR A 403 -2.38 0.65 9.56
C THR A 403 -1.14 0.78 8.67
N SER A 404 -0.15 1.54 9.14
CA SER A 404 1.11 1.71 8.39
C SER A 404 1.92 0.42 8.32
N ALA A 405 1.87 -0.44 9.35
CA ALA A 405 2.51 -1.76 9.33
C ALA A 405 1.99 -2.63 8.18
N VAL A 406 0.67 -2.71 7.98
CA VAL A 406 0.09 -3.49 6.86
C VAL A 406 0.58 -2.96 5.51
N THR A 407 0.63 -1.65 5.35
CA THR A 407 1.13 -1.02 4.12
C THR A 407 2.63 -1.28 3.94
N PHE A 408 3.42 -1.14 5.01
CA PHE A 408 4.85 -1.41 5.01
C PHE A 408 5.17 -2.84 4.61
N PHE A 409 4.58 -3.84 5.28
CA PHE A 409 4.85 -5.25 4.96
C PHE A 409 4.41 -5.61 3.54
N ARG A 410 3.30 -5.03 3.05
CA ARG A 410 2.86 -5.22 1.68
C ARG A 410 3.84 -4.63 0.67
N THR A 411 4.31 -3.41 0.87
CA THR A 411 5.28 -2.77 -0.05
C THR A 411 6.65 -3.42 0.03
N LEU A 412 7.08 -3.83 1.22
CA LEU A 412 8.31 -4.61 1.43
C LEU A 412 8.24 -5.95 0.68
N GLY A 413 7.12 -6.67 0.85
CA GLY A 413 6.88 -7.90 0.09
C GLY A 413 6.90 -7.65 -1.41
N GLY A 414 6.27 -6.57 -1.86
CA GLY A 414 6.25 -6.17 -3.27
C GLY A 414 7.63 -5.89 -3.85
N ALA A 415 8.49 -5.18 -3.12
CA ALA A 415 9.86 -4.89 -3.53
C ALA A 415 10.71 -6.18 -3.63
N ILE A 416 10.60 -7.06 -2.64
CA ILE A 416 11.32 -8.35 -2.65
C ILE A 416 10.76 -9.26 -3.74
N GLY A 417 9.43 -9.39 -3.83
CA GLY A 417 8.78 -10.27 -4.79
C GLY A 417 9.06 -9.86 -6.24
N SER A 418 9.00 -8.56 -6.55
CA SER A 418 9.32 -8.07 -7.89
C SER A 418 10.78 -8.32 -8.29
N ALA A 419 11.72 -8.19 -7.36
CA ALA A 419 13.13 -8.48 -7.61
C ALA A 419 13.37 -9.99 -7.82
N VAL A 420 12.80 -10.83 -6.95
CA VAL A 420 12.96 -12.29 -7.05
C VAL A 420 12.29 -12.84 -8.31
N LEU A 421 11.04 -12.47 -8.58
CA LEU A 421 10.32 -12.93 -9.77
C LEU A 421 10.93 -12.36 -11.05
N GLY A 422 11.47 -11.13 -11.01
CA GLY A 422 12.23 -10.53 -12.12
C GLY A 422 13.52 -11.28 -12.40
N ALA A 423 14.27 -11.67 -11.37
CA ALA A 423 15.46 -12.51 -11.52
C ALA A 423 15.13 -13.86 -12.16
N VAL A 424 14.04 -14.51 -11.75
CA VAL A 424 13.55 -15.75 -12.35
C VAL A 424 13.24 -15.53 -13.83
N LEU A 425 12.48 -14.48 -14.17
CA LEU A 425 12.14 -14.14 -15.55
C LEU A 425 13.41 -14.00 -16.40
N ILE A 426 14.36 -13.15 -15.96
CA ILE A 426 15.61 -12.88 -16.70
C ILE A 426 16.46 -14.15 -16.85
N ALA A 427 16.59 -14.94 -15.78
CA ALA A 427 17.38 -16.17 -15.81
C ALA A 427 16.79 -17.20 -16.77
N GLN A 428 15.47 -17.40 -16.73
CA GLN A 428 14.76 -18.34 -17.60
C GLN A 428 14.72 -17.87 -19.05
N GLU A 429 14.53 -16.56 -19.29
CA GLU A 429 14.62 -15.97 -20.62
C GLU A 429 16.01 -16.24 -21.23
N LYS A 430 17.09 -15.88 -20.51
CA LYS A 430 18.46 -16.07 -20.98
C LYS A 430 18.79 -17.55 -21.25
N SER A 431 18.40 -18.47 -20.39
CA SER A 431 18.71 -19.88 -20.52
C SER A 431 17.94 -20.55 -21.66
N SER A 432 16.71 -20.11 -21.92
CA SER A 432 15.84 -20.68 -22.96
C SER A 432 15.99 -20.03 -24.33
N ALA A 433 16.49 -18.78 -24.41
CA ALA A 433 16.60 -18.01 -25.64
C ALA A 433 17.33 -18.74 -26.79
N PRO A 434 18.50 -19.43 -26.60
CA PRO A 434 19.15 -20.12 -27.69
C PRO A 434 18.27 -21.20 -28.32
N GLY A 435 17.57 -21.99 -27.50
CA GLY A 435 16.67 -23.03 -27.96
C GLY A 435 15.46 -22.50 -28.73
N TYR A 436 14.87 -21.41 -28.24
CA TYR A 436 13.74 -20.76 -28.92
C TYR A 436 14.18 -20.03 -30.21
N ILE A 437 15.35 -19.39 -30.23
CA ILE A 437 15.89 -18.76 -31.44
C ILE A 437 16.16 -19.84 -32.51
N HIS A 438 16.73 -20.97 -32.15
CA HIS A 438 16.94 -22.09 -33.06
C HIS A 438 15.61 -22.62 -33.64
N ARG A 439 14.54 -22.69 -32.81
CA ARG A 439 13.24 -23.27 -33.19
C ARG A 439 12.37 -22.29 -33.99
N TYR A 440 12.32 -21.01 -33.58
CA TYR A 440 11.37 -20.01 -34.10
C TYR A 440 12.07 -18.85 -34.86
N GLY A 441 13.39 -18.92 -35.01
CA GLY A 441 14.20 -17.90 -35.67
C GLY A 441 14.52 -16.68 -34.80
N PRO A 442 15.36 -15.76 -35.34
CA PRO A 442 15.92 -14.63 -34.57
C PRO A 442 14.89 -13.56 -34.18
N VAL A 443 13.75 -13.51 -34.85
CA VAL A 443 12.68 -12.51 -34.56
C VAL A 443 11.68 -13.03 -33.54
N GLN A 444 11.19 -14.25 -33.72
CA GLN A 444 10.15 -14.83 -32.84
C GLN A 444 10.75 -15.54 -31.63
N GLY A 445 11.94 -16.08 -31.72
CA GLY A 445 12.62 -16.80 -30.65
C GLY A 445 12.72 -16.01 -29.35
N PRO A 446 13.18 -14.75 -29.36
CA PRO A 446 13.21 -13.91 -28.15
C PRO A 446 11.84 -13.68 -27.50
N LEU A 447 10.77 -13.54 -28.30
CA LEU A 447 9.41 -13.36 -27.79
C LEU A 447 8.92 -14.60 -27.04
N HIS A 448 9.20 -15.79 -27.59
CA HIS A 448 8.90 -17.07 -26.92
C HIS A 448 9.75 -17.27 -25.66
N ALA A 449 11.04 -16.89 -25.70
CA ALA A 449 11.91 -16.97 -24.51
C ALA A 449 11.44 -16.04 -23.38
N PHE A 450 11.08 -14.80 -23.70
CA PHE A 450 10.53 -13.85 -22.74
C PHE A 450 9.22 -14.37 -22.14
N THR A 451 8.29 -14.87 -22.98
CA THR A 451 7.01 -15.40 -22.51
C THR A 451 7.23 -16.62 -21.62
N HIS A 452 8.16 -17.50 -21.96
CA HIS A 452 8.54 -18.64 -21.11
C HIS A 452 9.11 -18.18 -19.76
N GLY A 453 10.01 -17.19 -19.76
CA GLY A 453 10.55 -16.61 -18.52
C GLY A 453 9.44 -16.04 -17.62
N MET A 454 8.46 -15.37 -18.23
CA MET A 454 7.29 -14.83 -17.51
C MET A 454 6.41 -15.95 -16.93
N ASP A 455 6.13 -17.01 -17.71
CA ASP A 455 5.35 -18.16 -17.24
C ASP A 455 6.02 -18.82 -16.04
N GLN A 456 7.36 -19.00 -16.11
CA GLN A 456 8.13 -19.54 -14.98
C GLN A 456 8.04 -18.62 -13.76
N ALA A 457 8.17 -17.28 -13.93
CA ALA A 457 8.01 -16.35 -12.83
C ALA A 457 6.62 -16.48 -12.16
N TYR A 458 5.55 -16.61 -12.96
CA TYR A 458 4.22 -16.87 -12.42
C TYR A 458 4.10 -18.25 -11.78
N LEU A 459 4.74 -19.29 -12.32
CA LEU A 459 4.75 -20.62 -11.71
C LEU A 459 5.37 -20.60 -10.31
N TYR A 460 6.46 -19.84 -10.11
CA TYR A 460 7.04 -19.63 -8.78
C TYR A 460 6.16 -18.74 -7.87
N ALA A 461 5.34 -17.87 -8.43
CA ALA A 461 4.39 -17.07 -7.67
C ALA A 461 3.19 -17.90 -7.15
N VAL A 462 2.79 -18.97 -7.84
CA VAL A 462 1.65 -19.83 -7.45
C VAL A 462 1.79 -20.40 -6.05
N PRO A 463 2.90 -21.10 -5.65
CA PRO A 463 3.02 -21.62 -4.30
C PRO A 463 3.03 -20.51 -3.24
N VAL A 464 3.56 -19.33 -3.55
CA VAL A 464 3.55 -18.15 -2.65
C VAL A 464 2.11 -17.64 -2.48
N ALA A 465 1.31 -17.58 -3.54
CA ALA A 465 -0.10 -17.23 -3.46
C ALA A 465 -0.91 -18.30 -2.70
N ALA A 466 -0.63 -19.59 -2.94
CA ALA A 466 -1.25 -20.70 -2.21
C ALA A 466 -0.92 -20.66 -0.72
N LEU A 467 0.29 -20.25 -0.36
CA LEU A 467 0.67 -20.05 1.06
C LEU A 467 -0.19 -18.95 1.71
N ALA A 468 -0.46 -17.84 1.01
CA ALA A 468 -1.39 -16.81 1.50
C ALA A 468 -2.80 -17.39 1.72
N PHE A 469 -3.28 -18.25 0.83
CA PHE A 469 -4.56 -18.94 0.98
C PHE A 469 -4.57 -19.85 2.23
N VAL A 470 -3.54 -20.65 2.44
CA VAL A 470 -3.43 -21.51 3.64
C VAL A 470 -3.38 -20.66 4.92
N ILE A 471 -2.58 -19.58 4.94
CA ILE A 471 -2.46 -18.69 6.10
C ILE A 471 -3.78 -17.97 6.39
N SER A 472 -4.61 -17.71 5.37
CA SER A 472 -5.90 -17.02 5.54
C SER A 472 -6.84 -17.73 6.53
N PHE A 473 -6.77 -19.05 6.65
CA PHE A 473 -7.55 -19.81 7.64
C PHE A 473 -7.14 -19.52 9.08
N ALA A 474 -5.88 -19.13 9.32
CA ALA A 474 -5.39 -18.74 10.64
C ALA A 474 -5.90 -17.34 11.08
N LEU A 475 -6.45 -16.55 10.15
CA LEU A 475 -7.03 -15.25 10.48
C LEU A 475 -8.26 -15.47 11.39
N ARG A 476 -8.23 -14.84 12.56
CA ARG A 476 -9.37 -14.86 13.48
C ARG A 476 -10.40 -13.81 13.07
N GLU A 477 -11.67 -14.20 13.09
CA GLU A 477 -12.77 -13.26 12.90
C GLU A 477 -13.07 -12.57 14.23
N ILE A 478 -13.02 -11.23 14.22
CA ILE A 478 -13.41 -10.37 15.34
C ILE A 478 -14.62 -9.57 14.87
N LYS A 479 -15.71 -9.60 15.63
CA LYS A 479 -16.91 -8.82 15.33
C LYS A 479 -16.54 -7.34 15.18
N LEU A 480 -16.96 -6.72 14.09
CA LEU A 480 -16.73 -5.30 13.84
C LEU A 480 -17.55 -4.47 14.82
N ARG A 481 -16.91 -3.54 15.50
CA ARG A 481 -17.56 -2.63 16.43
C ARG A 481 -18.50 -1.70 15.68
N SER A 482 -19.75 -1.57 16.15
CA SER A 482 -20.70 -0.58 15.65
C SER A 482 -20.41 0.80 16.25
N SER A 483 -20.96 1.86 15.64
CA SER A 483 -20.86 3.23 16.16
C SER A 483 -21.46 3.35 17.57
N ALA A 484 -22.53 2.62 17.88
CA ALA A 484 -23.16 2.59 19.21
C ALA A 484 -22.26 1.93 20.27
N GLU A 485 -21.49 0.89 19.89
CA GLU A 485 -20.52 0.24 20.80
C GLU A 485 -19.22 1.03 20.97
N ALA A 486 -18.93 1.96 20.07
CA ALA A 486 -17.76 2.83 20.14
C ALA A 486 -17.96 4.02 21.08
N ASN A 487 -19.19 4.34 21.43
CA ASN A 487 -19.56 5.42 22.34
C ASN A 487 -20.59 4.93 23.38
N PRO A 488 -20.17 4.15 24.39
CA PRO A 488 -21.08 3.60 25.40
C PRO A 488 -21.76 4.67 26.31
N LEU A 489 -21.42 5.95 26.15
CA LEU A 489 -21.96 7.07 26.90
C LEU A 489 -22.86 8.01 26.06
N GLY A 490 -23.15 7.69 24.79
CA GLY A 490 -23.74 8.63 23.82
C GLY A 490 -25.21 8.42 23.44
N GLU A 491 -25.93 7.46 24.03
CA GLU A 491 -27.38 7.42 23.91
C GLU A 491 -27.98 7.49 25.32
N GLY A 492 -28.62 8.60 25.61
CA GLY A 492 -29.52 8.75 26.77
C GLY A 492 -30.70 7.78 26.66
N GLY A 493 -30.43 6.52 26.95
CA GLY A 493 -31.49 5.64 27.46
C GLY A 493 -31.93 6.16 28.80
N PRO A 494 -33.23 6.17 29.13
CA PRO A 494 -33.68 6.61 30.44
C PRO A 494 -32.96 5.77 31.50
N LEU A 495 -32.23 6.47 32.37
CA LEU A 495 -31.71 5.87 33.61
C LEU A 495 -32.86 5.12 34.28
N PRO A 496 -32.67 3.88 34.74
CA PRO A 496 -33.67 3.23 35.58
C PRO A 496 -33.63 3.88 36.99
N LEU A 497 -34.19 5.10 37.07
CA LEU A 497 -34.40 5.79 38.35
C LEU A 497 -35.69 5.33 39.05
N ALA A 498 -36.33 4.24 38.61
CA ALA A 498 -37.60 3.78 39.15
C ALA A 498 -37.50 2.62 40.15
N GLU A 499 -36.35 1.96 40.31
CA GLU A 499 -36.27 0.84 41.28
C GLU A 499 -35.56 1.16 42.59
N SER A 500 -34.87 2.29 42.75
CA SER A 500 -34.27 2.66 44.04
C SER A 500 -35.19 3.46 44.93
N ALA A 501 -36.30 4.01 44.41
CA ALA A 501 -37.30 4.72 45.23
C ALA A 501 -38.35 3.81 45.84
N ALA A 502 -38.55 2.59 45.31
CA ALA A 502 -39.50 1.63 45.87
C ALA A 502 -38.94 0.81 47.03
N ALA A 503 -37.61 0.73 47.20
CA ALA A 503 -36.96 0.03 48.30
C ALA A 503 -36.77 0.87 49.56
N ALA A 504 -36.95 2.19 49.48
CA ALA A 504 -36.80 3.10 50.63
C ALA A 504 -38.11 3.42 51.37
N THR A 505 -39.28 2.98 50.87
CA THR A 505 -40.59 3.25 51.47
C THR A 505 -41.22 2.06 52.20
N THR A 506 -40.56 0.89 52.26
CA THR A 506 -41.08 -0.29 52.99
C THR A 506 -40.33 -0.64 54.29
N SER A 507 -39.39 0.24 54.74
CA SER A 507 -38.63 0.00 56.02
C SER A 507 -38.97 0.98 57.16
N GLY A 508 -40.18 1.53 57.18
CA GLY A 508 -40.53 2.55 58.17
C GLY A 508 -41.91 2.44 58.74
N ALA A 509 -42.46 1.22 58.91
CA ALA A 509 -43.71 1.04 59.63
C ALA A 509 -43.79 -0.36 60.30
N ASP A 510 -43.02 -0.54 61.39
CA ASP A 510 -43.29 -1.48 62.45
C ASP A 510 -42.33 -1.16 63.61
N GLY A 511 -42.87 -0.46 64.66
CA GLY A 511 -42.10 -0.22 65.87
C GLY A 511 -42.60 0.95 66.72
N ALA A 512 -43.88 0.95 67.14
CA ALA A 512 -44.31 1.52 68.46
C ALA A 512 -45.70 1.08 68.75
#